data_e86036581ccabae7d3ea59617d9dd411
#
_entry.id   e86036581ccabae7d3ea59617d9dd411
#
_cell.length_a   1.000
_cell.length_b   1.000
_cell.length_c   1.000
_cell.angle_alpha   90.00
_cell.angle_beta   90.00
_cell.angle_gamma   90.00
#
_symmetry.space_group_name_H-M   'P 1'
#
loop_
_entity.id
_entity.type
_entity.pdbx_description
1 polymer ?
#
loop_
_entity_poly.entity_id
_entity_poly.type
_entity_poly.pdbx_seq_one_letter_code
_entity_poly.pdbx_strand_id
1 'polypeptide(L)'
;MRDLWKKTDSTVGDNRIFVSFSGGRSSAVMTKLLHERYLASNEIIILFANTGCEHEETLKFVDECDRRFGWGVVWLEAVTNQQAGVGVRSKRVDFESASRTGEPFEDSIKKYGIYNATNQQCTKNLKVYPLNDYLKQQGWKTAGNRDFFTAVGIRADEMDRVSQAALQNNKYFYPLVDIGIRKRDVALEIKKWGFDLCIPNDAHGNCVWCWKKSLRKLMTVAKEDSTAFDFPAKMEARYGSHRADQSHGASDDGKMVFFRKYQSANDIVRLSETERFVLHTDDPYDHGIAAGLFDGDGVIDDLDVGGGCGDGCEIGADE
;
A
#
# COMPACT_ATOMS: atom_id res chain seq x y z
N MET A 1 8.66 8.65 -29.38
CA MET A 1 8.64 7.97 -28.08
C MET A 1 10.07 7.56 -27.77
N ARG A 2 10.68 8.12 -26.72
CA ARG A 2 12.04 7.75 -26.34
C ARG A 2 12.02 6.28 -25.90
N ASP A 3 13.02 5.54 -26.34
CA ASP A 3 13.28 4.13 -26.02
C ASP A 3 13.72 3.98 -24.56
N LEU A 4 12.80 4.31 -23.64
CA LEU A 4 13.05 4.39 -22.18
C LEU A 4 13.07 3.01 -21.51
N TRP A 5 12.65 1.99 -22.24
CA TRP A 5 12.57 0.60 -21.78
C TRP A 5 13.88 -0.20 -22.04
N LYS A 6 14.95 0.46 -22.44
CA LYS A 6 16.24 -0.21 -22.78
C LYS A 6 16.81 -1.09 -21.66
N LYS A 7 16.45 -0.84 -20.41
CA LYS A 7 16.90 -1.71 -19.29
C LYS A 7 16.26 -3.09 -19.35
N THR A 8 15.01 -3.20 -19.76
CA THR A 8 14.31 -4.48 -19.90
C THR A 8 14.62 -5.17 -21.23
N ASP A 9 14.87 -4.42 -22.29
CA ASP A 9 15.18 -4.99 -23.60
C ASP A 9 16.63 -5.50 -23.72
N SER A 10 17.59 -4.99 -22.90
CA SER A 10 19.01 -5.34 -22.99
C SER A 10 19.50 -6.42 -22.01
N THR A 11 18.69 -6.84 -21.05
CA THR A 11 19.06 -7.83 -20.03
C THR A 11 18.29 -9.13 -20.15
N VAL A 12 17.94 -9.54 -21.36
CA VAL A 12 17.08 -10.66 -21.72
C VAL A 12 17.74 -12.02 -21.44
N GLY A 13 18.07 -12.30 -20.16
CA GLY A 13 18.23 -13.67 -19.70
C GLY A 13 17.04 -14.16 -18.86
N ASP A 14 16.30 -13.22 -18.25
CA ASP A 14 15.17 -13.47 -17.36
C ASP A 14 13.91 -12.83 -17.96
N ASN A 15 13.10 -13.60 -18.71
CA ASN A 15 11.85 -13.14 -19.31
C ASN A 15 10.70 -13.04 -18.30
N ARG A 16 10.97 -12.82 -17.02
CA ARG A 16 9.99 -12.86 -15.93
C ARG A 16 9.75 -11.49 -15.35
N ILE A 17 8.49 -11.07 -15.29
CA ILE A 17 8.08 -9.78 -14.72
C ILE A 17 7.03 -10.01 -13.63
N PHE A 18 7.37 -9.64 -12.41
CA PHE A 18 6.39 -9.51 -11.32
C PHE A 18 5.84 -8.09 -11.33
N VAL A 19 4.51 -7.97 -11.44
CA VAL A 19 3.79 -6.71 -11.37
C VAL A 19 3.10 -6.62 -10.00
N SER A 20 3.55 -5.65 -9.19
CA SER A 20 2.91 -5.33 -7.90
C SER A 20 1.70 -4.44 -8.15
N PHE A 21 0.52 -5.04 -8.24
CA PHE A 21 -0.74 -4.32 -8.44
C PHE A 21 -1.37 -3.98 -7.09
N SER A 22 -1.31 -2.72 -6.69
CA SER A 22 -1.81 -2.27 -5.38
C SER A 22 -3.32 -1.96 -5.34
N GLY A 23 -4.04 -2.09 -6.46
CA GLY A 23 -5.44 -1.70 -6.57
C GLY A 23 -5.67 -0.20 -6.76
N GLY A 24 -4.61 0.61 -6.85
CA GLY A 24 -4.70 2.04 -7.14
C GLY A 24 -4.61 2.36 -8.64
N ARG A 25 -5.10 3.54 -9.05
CA ARG A 25 -5.10 4.01 -10.45
C ARG A 25 -3.72 3.95 -11.11
N SER A 26 -2.67 4.40 -10.41
CA SER A 26 -1.30 4.40 -10.95
C SER A 26 -0.79 2.99 -11.25
N SER A 27 -0.98 2.06 -10.31
CA SER A 27 -0.58 0.67 -10.51
C SER A 27 -1.41 -0.02 -11.60
N ALA A 28 -2.69 0.34 -11.77
CA ALA A 28 -3.54 -0.18 -12.85
C ALA A 28 -3.04 0.28 -14.22
N VAL A 29 -2.74 1.57 -14.38
CA VAL A 29 -2.16 2.10 -15.65
C VAL A 29 -0.81 1.44 -15.95
N MET A 30 0.06 1.29 -14.95
CA MET A 30 1.32 0.55 -15.11
C MET A 30 1.07 -0.89 -15.57
N THR A 31 0.16 -1.61 -14.90
CA THR A 31 -0.17 -3.01 -15.23
C THR A 31 -0.64 -3.14 -16.67
N LYS A 32 -1.54 -2.26 -17.12
CA LYS A 32 -2.02 -2.23 -18.51
C LYS A 32 -0.89 -2.06 -19.50
N LEU A 33 -0.03 -1.05 -19.28
CA LEU A 33 1.11 -0.77 -20.16
C LEU A 33 2.08 -1.95 -20.25
N LEU A 34 2.37 -2.60 -19.13
CA LEU A 34 3.27 -3.76 -19.10
C LEU A 34 2.65 -4.99 -19.75
N HIS A 35 1.38 -5.25 -19.47
CA HIS A 35 0.66 -6.39 -20.04
C HIS A 35 0.58 -6.26 -21.57
N GLU A 36 0.19 -5.11 -22.11
CA GLU A 36 0.11 -4.87 -23.55
C GLU A 36 1.48 -4.98 -24.23
N ARG A 37 2.56 -4.54 -23.55
CA ARG A 37 3.90 -4.51 -24.15
C ARG A 37 4.61 -5.86 -24.08
N TYR A 38 4.51 -6.58 -22.99
CA TYR A 38 5.40 -7.70 -22.68
C TYR A 38 4.73 -9.08 -22.62
N LEU A 39 3.39 -9.16 -22.65
CA LEU A 39 2.68 -10.44 -22.53
C LEU A 39 3.13 -11.46 -23.60
N ALA A 40 3.44 -11.01 -24.82
CA ALA A 40 3.83 -11.89 -25.92
C ALA A 40 5.26 -12.44 -25.78
N SER A 41 6.13 -11.79 -24.99
CA SER A 41 7.57 -12.12 -24.90
C SER A 41 8.03 -12.50 -23.49
N ASN A 42 7.23 -12.25 -22.48
CA ASN A 42 7.61 -12.45 -21.06
C ASN A 42 6.56 -13.26 -20.30
N GLU A 43 7.03 -14.00 -19.30
CA GLU A 43 6.19 -14.56 -18.26
C GLU A 43 5.84 -13.44 -17.26
N ILE A 44 4.57 -13.05 -17.19
CA ILE A 44 4.10 -11.97 -16.31
C ILE A 44 3.23 -12.57 -15.22
N ILE A 45 3.56 -12.27 -13.95
CA ILE A 45 2.70 -12.57 -12.80
C ILE A 45 2.25 -11.25 -12.18
N ILE A 46 0.94 -11.03 -12.13
CA ILE A 46 0.31 -9.84 -11.55
C ILE A 46 -0.31 -10.25 -10.22
N LEU A 47 0.18 -9.65 -9.13
CA LEU A 47 -0.27 -10.00 -7.77
C LEU A 47 -0.90 -8.78 -7.08
N PHE A 48 -2.01 -9.03 -6.42
CA PHE A 48 -2.67 -8.11 -5.50
C PHE A 48 -2.66 -8.69 -4.09
N ALA A 49 -2.15 -7.94 -3.11
CA ALA A 49 -2.15 -8.35 -1.70
C ALA A 49 -3.29 -7.66 -0.96
N ASN A 50 -4.32 -8.43 -0.59
CA ASN A 50 -5.41 -7.99 0.27
C ASN A 50 -5.00 -8.08 1.74
N THR A 51 -5.19 -7.02 2.51
CA THR A 51 -4.96 -7.01 3.96
C THR A 51 -6.25 -7.17 4.77
N GLY A 52 -7.39 -7.10 4.09
CA GLY A 52 -8.72 -7.06 4.68
C GLY A 52 -9.12 -5.68 5.21
N CYS A 53 -8.30 -4.66 4.96
CA CYS A 53 -8.52 -3.28 5.42
C CYS A 53 -8.55 -2.27 4.25
N GLU A 54 -8.61 -2.74 3.02
CA GLU A 54 -8.80 -1.93 1.82
C GLU A 54 -10.26 -1.48 1.71
N HIS A 55 -10.48 -0.32 1.07
CA HIS A 55 -11.83 0.15 0.75
C HIS A 55 -12.50 -0.80 -0.26
N GLU A 56 -13.81 -1.06 -0.11
CA GLU A 56 -14.55 -1.99 -0.99
C GLU A 56 -14.43 -1.61 -2.48
N GLU A 57 -14.44 -0.31 -2.80
CA GLU A 57 -14.26 0.16 -4.17
C GLU A 57 -12.86 -0.18 -4.74
N THR A 58 -11.84 -0.34 -3.88
CA THR A 58 -10.52 -0.83 -4.32
C THR A 58 -10.60 -2.28 -4.76
N LEU A 59 -11.30 -3.13 -4.01
CA LEU A 59 -11.48 -4.54 -4.37
C LEU A 59 -12.28 -4.67 -5.66
N LYS A 60 -13.38 -3.94 -5.79
CA LYS A 60 -14.19 -3.88 -7.04
C LYS A 60 -13.35 -3.41 -8.23
N PHE A 61 -12.51 -2.40 -8.05
CA PHE A 61 -11.67 -1.89 -9.12
C PHE A 61 -10.62 -2.91 -9.57
N VAL A 62 -10.01 -3.66 -8.65
CA VAL A 62 -9.09 -4.75 -8.98
C VAL A 62 -9.79 -5.83 -9.80
N ASP A 63 -10.97 -6.26 -9.37
CA ASP A 63 -11.78 -7.27 -10.07
C ASP A 63 -12.22 -6.79 -11.45
N GLU A 64 -12.70 -5.54 -11.55
CA GLU A 64 -13.13 -4.95 -12.82
C GLU A 64 -11.96 -4.81 -13.82
N CYS A 65 -10.78 -4.40 -13.34
CA CYS A 65 -9.56 -4.36 -14.16
C CYS A 65 -9.22 -5.75 -14.70
N ASP A 66 -9.25 -6.77 -13.83
CA ASP A 66 -8.92 -8.14 -14.23
C ASP A 66 -9.91 -8.67 -15.27
N ARG A 67 -11.21 -8.53 -15.02
CA ARG A 67 -12.26 -8.99 -15.94
C ARG A 67 -12.21 -8.29 -17.31
N ARG A 68 -11.94 -6.98 -17.32
CA ARG A 68 -11.94 -6.21 -18.59
C ARG A 68 -10.70 -6.39 -19.42
N PHE A 69 -9.55 -6.53 -18.78
CA PHE A 69 -8.27 -6.58 -19.48
C PHE A 69 -7.67 -8.00 -19.55
N GLY A 70 -8.26 -8.97 -18.85
CA GLY A 70 -7.78 -10.36 -18.85
C GLY A 70 -6.40 -10.52 -18.25
N TRP A 71 -6.09 -9.76 -17.18
CA TRP A 71 -4.73 -9.75 -16.60
C TRP A 71 -4.36 -11.01 -15.83
N GLY A 72 -5.36 -11.79 -15.38
CA GLY A 72 -5.14 -12.96 -14.54
C GLY A 72 -4.56 -12.58 -13.17
N VAL A 73 -5.11 -11.53 -12.55
CA VAL A 73 -4.65 -11.04 -11.24
C VAL A 73 -4.81 -12.13 -10.18
N VAL A 74 -3.71 -12.49 -9.53
CA VAL A 74 -3.74 -13.41 -8.40
C VAL A 74 -3.88 -12.62 -7.11
N TRP A 75 -4.98 -12.84 -6.40
CA TRP A 75 -5.27 -12.23 -5.10
C TRP A 75 -4.66 -13.08 -4.00
N LEU A 76 -3.94 -12.43 -3.10
CA LEU A 76 -3.24 -13.08 -2.00
C LEU A 76 -3.55 -12.43 -0.67
N GLU A 77 -3.66 -13.25 0.35
CA GLU A 77 -3.72 -12.85 1.76
C GLU A 77 -2.55 -13.46 2.53
N ALA A 78 -2.10 -12.73 3.54
CA ALA A 78 -1.08 -13.21 4.46
C ALA A 78 -1.69 -14.24 5.43
N VAL A 79 -1.04 -15.39 5.56
CA VAL A 79 -1.30 -16.38 6.62
C VAL A 79 -0.16 -16.31 7.61
N THR A 80 -0.40 -15.68 8.75
CA THR A 80 0.60 -15.52 9.80
C THR A 80 0.58 -16.73 10.72
N ASN A 81 1.60 -17.58 10.67
CA ASN A 81 1.74 -18.66 11.62
C ASN A 81 2.11 -18.12 13.01
N GLN A 82 1.36 -18.50 14.05
CA GLN A 82 1.58 -18.00 15.41
C GLN A 82 2.80 -18.62 16.08
N GLN A 83 3.35 -19.72 15.57
CA GLN A 83 4.55 -20.36 16.10
C GLN A 83 5.78 -19.46 15.88
N ALA A 84 6.63 -19.33 16.91
CA ALA A 84 7.90 -18.60 16.80
C ALA A 84 8.81 -19.21 15.73
N GLY A 85 9.52 -18.38 14.98
CA GLY A 85 10.44 -18.82 13.91
C GLY A 85 9.75 -19.25 12.60
N VAL A 86 8.42 -19.40 12.57
CA VAL A 86 7.68 -19.70 11.35
C VAL A 86 7.21 -18.41 10.70
N GLY A 87 7.55 -18.21 9.44
CA GLY A 87 7.24 -17.00 8.69
C GLY A 87 5.78 -16.90 8.24
N VAL A 88 5.51 -15.90 7.41
CA VAL A 88 4.21 -15.67 6.76
C VAL A 88 4.15 -16.48 5.47
N ARG A 89 2.99 -17.07 5.18
CA ARG A 89 2.68 -17.77 3.94
C ARG A 89 1.60 -17.02 3.17
N SER A 90 1.43 -17.37 1.91
CA SER A 90 0.35 -16.87 1.07
C SER A 90 -0.85 -17.81 1.07
N LYS A 91 -2.04 -17.21 1.06
CA LYS A 91 -3.31 -17.87 0.77
C LYS A 91 -3.89 -17.20 -0.47
N ARG A 92 -4.19 -17.98 -1.51
CA ARG A 92 -4.90 -17.47 -2.68
C ARG A 92 -6.37 -17.30 -2.34
N VAL A 93 -6.91 -16.15 -2.73
CA VAL A 93 -8.33 -15.78 -2.62
C VAL A 93 -8.81 -15.21 -3.96
N ASP A 94 -10.07 -14.86 -4.05
CA ASP A 94 -10.69 -14.15 -5.16
C ASP A 94 -11.51 -12.98 -4.61
N PHE A 95 -12.18 -12.24 -5.49
CA PHE A 95 -13.00 -11.10 -5.09
C PHE A 95 -14.06 -11.47 -4.04
N GLU A 96 -14.72 -12.64 -4.19
CA GLU A 96 -15.80 -13.08 -3.30
C GLU A 96 -15.28 -13.54 -1.93
N SER A 97 -14.15 -14.24 -1.91
CA SER A 97 -13.56 -14.84 -0.70
C SER A 97 -12.54 -13.96 0.01
N ALA A 98 -12.15 -12.83 -0.59
CA ALA A 98 -11.20 -11.89 0.02
C ALA A 98 -11.77 -11.30 1.31
N SER A 99 -10.95 -11.28 2.36
CA SER A 99 -11.31 -10.67 3.65
C SER A 99 -11.65 -9.19 3.49
N ARG A 100 -12.67 -8.75 4.23
CA ARG A 100 -13.12 -7.36 4.35
C ARG A 100 -13.18 -6.88 5.80
N THR A 101 -12.83 -7.75 6.72
CA THR A 101 -12.98 -7.52 8.17
C THR A 101 -11.63 -7.58 8.91
N GLY A 102 -10.51 -7.64 8.14
CA GLY A 102 -9.16 -7.46 8.64
C GLY A 102 -8.53 -8.71 9.28
N GLU A 103 -9.05 -9.91 9.03
CA GLU A 103 -8.51 -11.14 9.63
C GLU A 103 -7.00 -11.33 9.36
N PRO A 104 -6.47 -11.14 8.12
CA PRO A 104 -5.03 -11.26 7.90
C PRO A 104 -4.23 -10.24 8.72
N PHE A 105 -4.80 -9.05 8.92
CA PHE A 105 -4.17 -7.99 9.70
C PHE A 105 -4.20 -8.31 11.20
N GLU A 106 -5.34 -8.78 11.75
CA GLU A 106 -5.47 -9.20 13.15
C GLU A 106 -4.51 -10.34 13.49
N ASP A 107 -4.41 -11.38 12.65
CA ASP A 107 -3.48 -12.49 12.86
C ASP A 107 -2.01 -12.03 12.87
N SER A 108 -1.70 -11.03 12.08
CA SER A 108 -0.36 -10.45 12.05
C SER A 108 -0.07 -9.63 13.33
N ILE A 109 -1.03 -8.83 13.80
CA ILE A 109 -0.92 -8.07 15.06
C ILE A 109 -0.79 -9.02 16.26
N LYS A 110 -1.55 -10.10 16.30
CA LYS A 110 -1.50 -11.10 17.35
C LYS A 110 -0.09 -11.66 17.55
N LYS A 111 0.67 -11.81 16.49
CA LYS A 111 2.05 -12.30 16.53
C LYS A 111 3.06 -11.19 16.78
N TYR A 112 2.95 -10.07 16.08
CA TYR A 112 3.99 -9.05 15.99
C TYR A 112 3.69 -7.77 16.78
N GLY A 113 2.50 -7.65 17.37
CA GLY A 113 2.04 -6.43 18.06
C GLY A 113 1.44 -5.38 17.12
N ILE A 114 0.98 -4.27 17.71
CA ILE A 114 0.42 -3.14 16.97
C ILE A 114 1.47 -2.53 16.04
N TYR A 115 1.07 -2.24 14.80
CA TYR A 115 1.91 -1.58 13.81
C TYR A 115 1.78 -0.05 13.92
N ASN A 116 2.89 0.62 14.09
CA ASN A 116 2.96 2.07 14.23
C ASN A 116 4.35 2.59 13.82
N ALA A 117 4.70 3.81 14.18
CA ALA A 117 5.98 4.43 13.85
C ALA A 117 7.20 3.65 14.38
N THR A 118 7.05 2.87 15.45
CA THR A 118 8.13 2.04 16.02
C THR A 118 8.12 0.61 15.51
N ASN A 119 6.97 0.11 15.05
CA ASN A 119 6.81 -1.21 14.45
C ASN A 119 6.25 -1.09 13.02
N GLN A 120 7.10 -0.79 12.07
CA GLN A 120 6.70 -0.46 10.68
C GLN A 120 6.55 -1.67 9.76
N GLN A 121 6.52 -2.89 10.30
CA GLN A 121 6.60 -4.13 9.52
C GLN A 121 5.28 -4.58 8.87
N CYS A 122 4.19 -3.81 8.95
CA CYS A 122 2.90 -4.21 8.36
C CYS A 122 3.00 -4.53 6.86
N THR A 123 3.68 -3.68 6.09
CA THR A 123 3.87 -3.90 4.65
C THR A 123 4.66 -5.18 4.38
N LYS A 124 5.74 -5.41 5.14
CA LYS A 124 6.58 -6.60 5.01
C LYS A 124 5.76 -7.87 5.29
N ASN A 125 5.04 -7.89 6.41
CA ASN A 125 4.29 -9.06 6.86
C ASN A 125 3.03 -9.34 6.05
N LEU A 126 2.28 -8.29 5.66
CA LEU A 126 0.98 -8.46 5.02
C LEU A 126 1.03 -8.43 3.48
N LYS A 127 2.11 -7.89 2.88
CA LYS A 127 2.23 -7.77 1.43
C LYS A 127 3.48 -8.47 0.91
N VAL A 128 4.67 -8.05 1.32
CA VAL A 128 5.94 -8.56 0.75
C VAL A 128 6.11 -10.06 0.94
N TYR A 129 5.92 -10.57 2.16
CA TYR A 129 6.12 -11.99 2.43
C TYR A 129 5.13 -12.90 1.69
N PRO A 130 3.80 -12.65 1.69
CA PRO A 130 2.88 -13.50 0.93
C PRO A 130 3.12 -13.41 -0.58
N LEU A 131 3.48 -12.24 -1.13
CA LEU A 131 3.84 -12.12 -2.55
C LEU A 131 5.08 -12.96 -2.88
N ASN A 132 6.14 -12.88 -2.06
CA ASN A 132 7.35 -13.68 -2.23
C ASN A 132 7.08 -15.18 -2.05
N ASP A 133 6.26 -15.57 -1.08
CA ASP A 133 5.91 -16.97 -0.85
C ASP A 133 5.19 -17.54 -2.08
N TYR A 134 4.25 -16.81 -2.66
CA TYR A 134 3.58 -17.21 -3.89
C TYR A 134 4.55 -17.35 -5.08
N LEU A 135 5.41 -16.33 -5.31
CA LEU A 135 6.42 -16.41 -6.39
C LEU A 135 7.35 -17.62 -6.22
N LYS A 136 7.77 -17.92 -4.98
CA LYS A 136 8.54 -19.16 -4.68
C LYS A 136 7.78 -20.42 -5.05
N GLN A 137 6.47 -20.50 -4.78
CA GLN A 137 5.62 -21.63 -5.17
C GLN A 137 5.52 -21.77 -6.69
N GLN A 138 5.64 -20.66 -7.44
CA GLN A 138 5.71 -20.67 -8.90
C GLN A 138 7.13 -20.99 -9.44
N GLY A 139 8.09 -21.31 -8.57
CA GLY A 139 9.46 -21.63 -8.96
C GLY A 139 10.35 -20.42 -9.28
N TRP A 140 9.96 -19.20 -8.86
CA TRP A 140 10.76 -18.01 -9.03
C TRP A 140 11.72 -17.78 -7.86
N LYS A 141 12.92 -17.29 -8.14
CA LYS A 141 13.95 -17.02 -7.11
C LYS A 141 13.71 -15.64 -6.50
N THR A 142 13.22 -15.60 -5.27
CA THR A 142 12.87 -14.34 -4.57
C THR A 142 13.97 -13.79 -3.68
N ALA A 143 15.05 -14.53 -3.44
CA ALA A 143 16.20 -14.10 -2.63
C ALA A 143 17.53 -14.28 -3.39
N GLY A 144 18.55 -13.55 -3.00
CA GLY A 144 19.85 -13.59 -3.66
C GLY A 144 19.78 -13.05 -5.09
N ASN A 145 20.34 -13.80 -6.04
CA ASN A 145 20.26 -13.43 -7.46
C ASN A 145 18.89 -13.78 -8.04
N ARG A 146 17.96 -12.81 -7.97
CA ARG A 146 16.58 -12.95 -8.49
C ARG A 146 16.57 -13.19 -10.00
N ASP A 147 15.62 -14.00 -10.46
CA ASP A 147 15.45 -14.36 -11.88
C ASP A 147 14.25 -13.62 -12.53
N PHE A 148 13.76 -12.56 -11.90
CA PHE A 148 12.65 -11.75 -12.39
C PHE A 148 12.84 -10.27 -12.10
N PHE A 149 12.14 -9.44 -12.86
CA PHE A 149 12.04 -8.00 -12.61
C PHE A 149 10.78 -7.69 -11.82
N THR A 150 10.86 -6.71 -10.92
CA THR A 150 9.73 -6.20 -10.15
C THR A 150 9.33 -4.82 -10.67
N ALA A 151 8.09 -4.70 -11.13
CA ALA A 151 7.52 -3.43 -11.55
C ALA A 151 6.71 -2.79 -10.42
N VAL A 152 7.00 -1.53 -10.12
CA VAL A 152 6.34 -0.75 -9.07
C VAL A 152 5.69 0.50 -9.66
N GLY A 153 4.40 0.75 -9.30
CA GLY A 153 3.55 1.78 -9.89
C GLY A 153 3.73 3.18 -9.28
N ILE A 154 4.98 3.63 -9.07
CA ILE A 154 5.31 4.99 -8.65
C ILE A 154 5.32 5.89 -9.89
N ARG A 155 4.69 7.07 -9.80
CA ARG A 155 4.63 8.06 -10.88
C ARG A 155 5.84 9.00 -10.87
N ALA A 156 6.04 9.72 -11.99
CA ALA A 156 7.12 10.69 -12.11
C ALA A 156 7.01 11.89 -11.13
N ASP A 157 5.81 12.21 -10.65
CA ASP A 157 5.55 13.24 -9.64
C ASP A 157 5.68 12.71 -8.18
N GLU A 158 6.05 11.43 -8.00
CA GLU A 158 6.27 10.77 -6.72
C GLU A 158 7.71 10.20 -6.61
N MET A 159 8.68 10.81 -7.28
CA MET A 159 10.06 10.29 -7.34
C MET A 159 10.75 10.23 -5.96
N ASP A 160 10.33 11.05 -5.01
CA ASP A 160 10.76 11.04 -3.61
C ASP A 160 10.43 9.73 -2.89
N ARG A 161 9.46 8.97 -3.41
CA ARG A 161 9.07 7.64 -2.90
C ARG A 161 9.89 6.49 -3.47
N VAL A 162 10.77 6.76 -4.44
CA VAL A 162 11.61 5.72 -5.04
C VAL A 162 12.77 5.41 -4.09
N SER A 163 12.88 4.15 -3.66
CA SER A 163 13.96 3.72 -2.78
C SER A 163 15.33 3.79 -3.47
N GLN A 164 16.30 4.39 -2.81
CA GLN A 164 17.68 4.46 -3.30
C GLN A 164 18.30 3.06 -3.41
N ALA A 165 17.99 2.15 -2.47
CA ALA A 165 18.45 0.77 -2.52
C ALA A 165 17.88 0.00 -3.72
N ALA A 166 16.58 0.23 -4.04
CA ALA A 166 15.95 -0.37 -5.21
C ALA A 166 16.51 0.17 -6.52
N LEU A 167 16.88 1.45 -6.59
CA LEU A 167 17.56 2.02 -7.78
C LEU A 167 18.92 1.37 -8.04
N GLN A 168 19.63 0.94 -6.99
CA GLN A 168 20.90 0.21 -7.10
C GLN A 168 20.69 -1.26 -7.50
N ASN A 169 19.48 -1.80 -7.28
CA ASN A 169 19.13 -3.16 -7.63
C ASN A 169 18.55 -3.21 -9.05
N ASN A 170 19.28 -3.80 -9.99
CA ASN A 170 18.90 -3.90 -11.40
C ASN A 170 17.57 -4.65 -11.66
N LYS A 171 17.00 -5.30 -10.62
CA LYS A 171 15.77 -6.10 -10.75
C LYS A 171 14.49 -5.31 -10.43
N TYR A 172 14.61 -4.04 -10.03
CA TYR A 172 13.46 -3.13 -9.86
C TYR A 172 13.39 -2.13 -10.98
N PHE A 173 12.19 -1.81 -11.43
CA PHE A 173 11.96 -0.72 -12.36
C PHE A 173 10.64 -0.02 -12.08
N TYR A 174 10.58 1.24 -12.47
CA TYR A 174 9.47 2.15 -12.23
C TYR A 174 8.91 2.66 -13.56
N PRO A 175 8.07 1.86 -14.25
CA PRO A 175 7.65 2.15 -15.62
C PRO A 175 7.08 3.54 -15.82
N LEU A 176 6.27 4.03 -14.86
CA LEU A 176 5.64 5.35 -14.98
C LEU A 176 6.64 6.49 -14.78
N VAL A 177 7.66 6.31 -13.91
CA VAL A 177 8.77 7.27 -13.78
C VAL A 177 9.58 7.32 -15.07
N ASP A 178 9.95 6.15 -15.60
CA ASP A 178 10.80 6.03 -16.78
C ASP A 178 10.21 6.72 -18.03
N ILE A 179 8.87 6.73 -18.15
CA ILE A 179 8.16 7.37 -19.28
C ILE A 179 7.56 8.73 -18.92
N GLY A 180 7.76 9.23 -17.70
CA GLY A 180 7.35 10.55 -17.27
C GLY A 180 5.85 10.72 -17.00
N ILE A 181 5.13 9.61 -16.69
CA ILE A 181 3.69 9.63 -16.38
C ILE A 181 3.46 10.25 -15.00
N ARG A 182 2.56 11.23 -14.93
CA ARG A 182 2.17 11.98 -13.73
C ARG A 182 0.71 11.71 -13.37
N LYS A 183 0.25 12.21 -12.21
CA LYS A 183 -1.13 12.07 -11.71
C LYS A 183 -2.18 12.41 -12.77
N ARG A 184 -1.98 13.51 -13.50
CA ARG A 184 -2.85 13.96 -14.59
C ARG A 184 -2.93 12.96 -15.74
N ASP A 185 -1.80 12.38 -16.13
CA ASP A 185 -1.75 11.42 -17.25
C ASP A 185 -2.46 10.12 -16.89
N VAL A 186 -2.29 9.66 -15.64
CA VAL A 186 -3.03 8.51 -15.07
C VAL A 186 -4.53 8.78 -15.13
N ALA A 187 -4.99 9.96 -14.69
CA ALA A 187 -6.42 10.31 -14.71
C ALA A 187 -6.98 10.34 -16.14
N LEU A 188 -6.22 10.89 -17.11
CA LEU A 188 -6.61 10.90 -18.53
C LEU A 188 -6.67 9.49 -19.13
N GLU A 189 -5.78 8.59 -18.73
CA GLU A 189 -5.81 7.20 -19.22
C GLU A 189 -7.01 6.44 -18.64
N ILE A 190 -7.24 6.53 -17.32
CA ILE A 190 -8.38 5.89 -16.65
C ILE A 190 -9.72 6.37 -17.24
N LYS A 191 -9.84 7.65 -17.54
CA LYS A 191 -11.06 8.20 -18.17
C LYS A 191 -11.43 7.51 -19.49
N LYS A 192 -10.45 6.98 -20.24
CA LYS A 192 -10.71 6.25 -21.49
C LYS A 192 -11.30 4.85 -21.25
N TRP A 193 -11.16 4.29 -20.05
CA TRP A 193 -11.58 2.93 -19.75
C TRP A 193 -13.09 2.78 -19.55
N GLY A 194 -13.79 3.90 -19.28
CA GLY A 194 -15.23 3.91 -19.00
C GLY A 194 -15.62 3.37 -17.61
N PHE A 195 -14.63 3.16 -16.74
CA PHE A 195 -14.80 2.85 -15.32
C PHE A 195 -13.59 3.42 -14.54
N ASP A 196 -13.74 3.57 -13.25
CA ASP A 196 -12.71 4.18 -12.38
C ASP A 196 -12.74 3.56 -10.97
N LEU A 197 -11.69 3.84 -10.21
CA LEU A 197 -11.64 3.60 -8.78
C LEU A 197 -12.53 4.62 -8.06
N CYS A 198 -13.67 4.16 -7.58
CA CYS A 198 -14.73 5.01 -7.02
C CYS A 198 -14.58 5.28 -5.51
N ILE A 199 -13.33 5.42 -5.00
CA ILE A 199 -13.10 5.90 -3.61
C ILE A 199 -13.41 7.40 -3.52
N PRO A 200 -13.85 7.91 -2.34
CA PRO A 200 -14.19 9.33 -2.16
C PRO A 200 -13.04 10.29 -2.52
N ASN A 201 -11.83 9.97 -2.06
CA ASN A 201 -10.58 10.68 -2.37
C ASN A 201 -9.39 9.77 -2.06
N ASP A 202 -8.16 10.19 -2.36
CA ASP A 202 -6.95 9.37 -2.18
C ASP A 202 -6.62 9.05 -0.71
N ALA A 203 -7.24 9.76 0.26
CA ALA A 203 -7.15 9.42 1.67
C ALA A 203 -7.78 8.05 1.98
N HIS A 204 -8.73 7.58 1.17
CA HIS A 204 -9.35 6.24 1.31
C HIS A 204 -8.55 5.13 0.61
N GLY A 205 -7.50 5.47 -0.14
CA GLY A 205 -6.62 4.48 -0.79
C GLY A 205 -5.80 3.65 0.18
N ASN A 206 -5.30 2.48 -0.25
CA ASN A 206 -4.61 1.49 0.59
C ASN A 206 -5.47 1.04 1.78
N CYS A 207 -4.86 0.63 2.91
CA CYS A 207 -5.64 0.45 4.14
C CYS A 207 -6.31 1.77 4.50
N VAL A 208 -7.63 1.77 4.69
CA VAL A 208 -8.42 3.02 4.84
C VAL A 208 -7.91 3.89 6.00
N TRP A 209 -7.55 3.27 7.11
CA TRP A 209 -7.01 3.91 8.32
C TRP A 209 -5.48 3.83 8.44
N CYS A 210 -4.73 3.69 7.35
CA CYS A 210 -3.28 3.47 7.41
C CYS A 210 -2.57 4.51 8.29
N TRP A 211 -1.85 4.06 9.33
CA TRP A 211 -1.14 4.91 10.29
C TRP A 211 -0.03 5.78 9.66
N LYS A 212 0.41 5.44 8.44
CA LYS A 212 1.39 6.23 7.68
C LYS A 212 0.81 7.50 7.06
N LYS A 213 -0.52 7.59 6.95
CA LYS A 213 -1.19 8.78 6.42
C LYS A 213 -0.96 9.99 7.31
N SER A 214 -1.01 11.18 6.72
CA SER A 214 -1.01 12.44 7.47
C SER A 214 -2.24 12.51 8.39
N LEU A 215 -2.13 13.27 9.47
CA LEU A 215 -3.24 13.46 10.41
C LEU A 215 -4.48 14.02 9.69
N ARG A 216 -4.27 14.97 8.77
CA ARG A 216 -5.34 15.54 7.95
C ARG A 216 -6.11 14.48 7.16
N LYS A 217 -5.40 13.55 6.48
CA LYS A 217 -6.03 12.44 5.76
C LYS A 217 -6.80 11.51 6.68
N LEU A 218 -6.23 11.17 7.84
CA LEU A 218 -6.89 10.34 8.84
C LEU A 218 -8.17 11.01 9.38
N MET A 219 -8.10 12.30 9.73
CA MET A 219 -9.25 13.06 10.18
C MET A 219 -10.31 13.22 9.08
N THR A 220 -9.92 13.36 7.82
CA THR A 220 -10.85 13.38 6.68
C THR A 220 -11.61 12.05 6.58
N VAL A 221 -10.90 10.92 6.61
CA VAL A 221 -11.55 9.60 6.61
C VAL A 221 -12.49 9.45 7.80
N ALA A 222 -12.06 9.81 9.01
CA ALA A 222 -12.88 9.71 10.22
C ALA A 222 -14.12 10.60 10.17
N LYS A 223 -14.03 11.77 9.53
CA LYS A 223 -15.15 12.71 9.35
C LYS A 223 -16.18 12.21 8.34
N GLU A 224 -15.72 11.56 7.27
CA GLU A 224 -16.56 11.00 6.21
C GLU A 224 -17.15 9.64 6.61
N ASP A 225 -16.36 8.81 7.29
CA ASP A 225 -16.78 7.49 7.79
C ASP A 225 -15.98 7.11 9.05
N SER A 226 -16.54 7.41 10.23
CA SER A 226 -15.90 7.06 11.50
C SER A 226 -15.80 5.54 11.74
N THR A 227 -16.65 4.73 11.09
CA THR A 227 -16.64 3.26 11.26
C THR A 227 -15.37 2.62 10.69
N ALA A 228 -14.67 3.31 9.79
CA ALA A 228 -13.35 2.89 9.31
C ALA A 228 -12.34 2.71 10.45
N PHE A 229 -12.56 3.37 11.60
CA PHE A 229 -11.69 3.28 12.77
C PHE A 229 -12.11 2.22 13.81
N ASP A 230 -13.22 1.51 13.60
CA ASP A 230 -13.67 0.43 14.50
C ASP A 230 -12.66 -0.70 14.57
N PHE A 231 -12.08 -1.10 13.43
CA PHE A 231 -11.08 -2.17 13.40
C PHE A 231 -9.81 -1.78 14.19
N PRO A 232 -9.13 -0.65 13.93
CA PRO A 232 -7.95 -0.28 14.71
C PRO A 232 -8.29 -0.05 16.19
N ALA A 233 -9.43 0.53 16.56
CA ALA A 233 -9.85 0.66 17.96
C ALA A 233 -10.01 -0.70 18.65
N LYS A 234 -10.63 -1.67 17.97
CA LYS A 234 -10.75 -3.05 18.46
C LYS A 234 -9.39 -3.71 18.64
N MET A 235 -8.45 -3.48 17.72
CA MET A 235 -7.09 -4.03 17.80
C MET A 235 -6.30 -3.40 18.96
N GLU A 236 -6.37 -2.09 19.16
CA GLU A 236 -5.76 -1.39 20.30
C GLU A 236 -6.33 -1.90 21.64
N ALA A 237 -7.64 -2.05 21.74
CA ALA A 237 -8.30 -2.58 22.95
C ALA A 237 -7.85 -4.01 23.26
N ARG A 238 -7.69 -4.86 22.25
CA ARG A 238 -7.37 -6.28 22.40
C ARG A 238 -5.89 -6.56 22.58
N TYR A 239 -5.04 -5.86 21.83
CA TYR A 239 -3.62 -6.15 21.71
C TYR A 239 -2.70 -5.02 22.16
N GLY A 240 -3.23 -3.87 22.60
CA GLY A 240 -2.44 -2.72 23.01
C GLY A 240 -1.44 -3.01 24.12
N SER A 241 -1.75 -3.95 25.02
CA SER A 241 -0.81 -4.40 26.08
C SER A 241 0.21 -5.44 25.58
N HIS A 242 0.10 -5.92 24.35
CA HIS A 242 1.01 -6.92 23.81
C HIS A 242 2.34 -6.27 23.42
N ARG A 243 3.43 -6.68 24.10
CA ARG A 243 4.79 -6.12 23.94
C ARG A 243 4.93 -4.63 24.28
N ALA A 244 4.02 -4.05 25.04
CA ALA A 244 4.09 -2.64 25.45
C ALA A 244 5.38 -2.32 26.25
N ASP A 245 5.92 -3.28 26.98
CA ASP A 245 7.18 -3.19 27.73
C ASP A 245 8.45 -3.15 26.86
N GLN A 246 8.33 -3.50 25.57
CA GLN A 246 9.48 -3.64 24.67
C GLN A 246 9.58 -2.51 23.64
N SER A 247 8.66 -1.53 23.65
CA SER A 247 8.61 -0.55 22.57
C SER A 247 8.28 0.88 23.04
N HIS A 248 8.85 1.85 22.36
CA HIS A 248 8.69 3.29 22.58
C HIS A 248 7.40 3.86 21.95
N GLY A 249 6.40 3.06 21.67
CA GLY A 249 5.19 3.48 20.96
C GLY A 249 3.92 3.43 21.82
N ALA A 250 4.05 3.43 23.15
CA ALA A 250 2.92 3.36 24.06
C ALA A 250 2.33 4.74 24.36
N SER A 251 1.01 4.79 24.51
CA SER A 251 0.26 5.94 25.05
C SER A 251 0.57 6.17 26.54
N ASP A 252 0.06 7.24 27.13
CA ASP A 252 0.28 7.61 28.54
C ASP A 252 -0.17 6.50 29.53
N ASP A 253 -1.14 5.69 29.15
CA ASP A 253 -1.60 4.51 29.93
C ASP A 253 -0.77 3.23 29.68
N GLY A 254 0.36 3.36 28.95
CA GLY A 254 1.28 2.25 28.67
C GLY A 254 0.81 1.29 27.57
N LYS A 255 -0.24 1.62 26.81
CA LYS A 255 -0.74 0.78 25.72
C LYS A 255 -0.19 1.21 24.37
N MET A 256 0.10 0.22 23.54
CA MET A 256 0.47 0.43 22.15
C MET A 256 -0.74 0.90 21.34
N VAL A 257 -0.54 1.96 20.55
CA VAL A 257 -1.54 2.56 19.65
C VAL A 257 -0.99 2.66 18.24
N PHE A 258 -1.87 2.83 17.25
CA PHE A 258 -1.47 2.86 15.84
C PHE A 258 -0.85 4.19 15.42
N PHE A 259 -1.42 5.32 15.88
CA PHE A 259 -1.15 6.60 15.22
C PHE A 259 -0.03 7.38 15.90
N ARG A 260 0.53 8.34 15.15
CA ARG A 260 1.62 9.20 15.60
C ARG A 260 1.22 10.02 16.84
N LYS A 261 2.21 10.49 17.59
CA LYS A 261 2.02 11.24 18.83
C LYS A 261 1.20 10.46 19.87
N TYR A 262 1.33 9.13 19.84
CA TYR A 262 0.63 8.22 20.76
C TYR A 262 -0.91 8.33 20.72
N GLN A 263 -1.46 8.74 19.59
CA GLN A 263 -2.90 8.84 19.39
C GLN A 263 -3.51 7.47 19.12
N SER A 264 -4.62 7.19 19.77
CA SER A 264 -5.45 6.01 19.51
C SER A 264 -6.39 6.25 18.32
N ALA A 265 -7.02 5.17 17.85
CA ALA A 265 -8.09 5.26 16.85
C ALA A 265 -9.24 6.18 17.31
N ASN A 266 -9.62 6.08 18.59
CA ASN A 266 -10.65 6.93 19.18
C ASN A 266 -10.22 8.41 19.24
N ASP A 267 -8.92 8.70 19.43
CA ASP A 267 -8.43 10.07 19.40
C ASP A 267 -8.54 10.68 18.00
N ILE A 268 -8.26 9.91 16.94
CA ILE A 268 -8.42 10.40 15.56
C ILE A 268 -9.88 10.74 15.27
N VAL A 269 -10.82 9.88 15.67
CA VAL A 269 -12.27 10.15 15.52
C VAL A 269 -12.65 11.39 16.29
N ARG A 270 -12.29 11.51 17.56
CA ARG A 270 -12.55 12.68 18.39
C ARG A 270 -11.98 13.96 17.78
N LEU A 271 -10.72 13.94 17.32
CA LEU A 271 -10.09 15.11 16.69
C LEU A 271 -10.84 15.53 15.41
N SER A 272 -11.32 14.59 14.62
CA SER A 272 -12.10 14.91 13.43
C SER A 272 -13.42 15.63 13.72
N GLU A 273 -13.96 15.47 14.93
CA GLU A 273 -15.21 16.11 15.38
C GLU A 273 -14.97 17.47 16.05
N THR A 274 -13.89 17.58 16.84
CA THR A 274 -13.64 18.73 17.71
C THR A 274 -12.72 19.78 17.10
N GLU A 275 -11.79 19.38 16.24
CA GLU A 275 -10.81 20.29 15.65
C GLU A 275 -11.32 20.90 14.34
N ARG A 276 -10.93 22.16 14.10
CA ARG A 276 -11.14 22.78 12.79
C ARG A 276 -10.03 22.37 11.84
N PHE A 277 -10.38 21.79 10.72
CA PHE A 277 -9.43 21.46 9.67
C PHE A 277 -10.11 21.48 8.28
N VAL A 278 -9.30 21.58 7.24
CA VAL A 278 -9.78 21.50 5.85
C VAL A 278 -9.71 20.05 5.43
N LEU A 279 -10.82 19.50 4.93
CA LEU A 279 -10.88 18.12 4.41
C LEU A 279 -9.83 17.95 3.30
N HIS A 280 -9.19 16.81 3.29
CA HIS A 280 -8.29 16.43 2.20
C HIS A 280 -9.10 16.19 0.91
N THR A 281 -8.60 16.70 -0.21
CA THR A 281 -9.20 16.52 -1.52
C THR A 281 -8.17 16.02 -2.52
N ASP A 282 -8.63 15.47 -3.64
CA ASP A 282 -7.77 15.05 -4.76
C ASP A 282 -7.34 16.22 -5.66
N ASP A 283 -7.71 17.46 -5.31
CA ASP A 283 -7.33 18.65 -6.05
C ASP A 283 -5.79 18.79 -6.03
N PRO A 284 -5.12 18.79 -7.21
CA PRO A 284 -3.68 18.98 -7.28
C PRO A 284 -3.20 20.34 -6.74
N TYR A 285 -4.09 21.30 -6.56
CA TYR A 285 -3.83 22.60 -5.94
C TYR A 285 -4.17 22.66 -4.45
N ASP A 286 -4.69 21.57 -3.87
CA ASP A 286 -4.91 21.45 -2.43
C ASP A 286 -3.57 21.25 -1.71
N HIS A 287 -2.90 22.35 -1.42
CA HIS A 287 -1.61 22.33 -0.72
C HIS A 287 -1.74 22.25 0.81
N GLY A 288 -2.94 22.06 1.36
CA GLY A 288 -3.15 22.01 2.81
C GLY A 288 -2.88 23.32 3.56
N ILE A 289 -2.36 24.34 2.86
CA ILE A 289 -1.83 25.59 3.44
C ILE A 289 -2.89 26.68 3.52
N ALA A 290 -4.02 26.55 2.85
CA ALA A 290 -4.85 27.69 2.48
C ALA A 290 -5.95 28.07 3.49
N ALA A 291 -6.09 27.47 4.64
CA ALA A 291 -7.05 27.97 5.63
C ALA A 291 -6.69 27.52 7.05
N GLY A 292 -6.03 28.40 7.80
CA GLY A 292 -6.08 28.37 9.26
C GLY A 292 -5.32 27.25 9.97
N LEU A 293 -4.37 26.59 9.33
CA LEU A 293 -3.43 25.65 9.97
C LEU A 293 -2.38 26.35 10.84
N PHE A 294 -2.44 27.67 10.93
CA PHE A 294 -1.51 28.55 11.69
C PHE A 294 -2.20 29.29 12.84
N ASP A 295 -3.16 28.68 13.52
CA ASP A 295 -3.58 29.22 14.81
C ASP A 295 -2.81 28.51 15.93
N GLY A 296 -1.72 29.14 16.34
CA GLY A 296 -1.01 28.97 17.61
C GLY A 296 -0.56 27.53 17.95
N ASP A 297 0.73 27.29 17.91
CA ASP A 297 1.47 26.21 18.57
C ASP A 297 1.37 24.75 18.03
N GLY A 298 0.68 24.48 16.95
CA GLY A 298 0.63 23.13 16.39
C GLY A 298 0.57 23.10 14.87
N VAL A 299 1.72 22.96 14.20
CA VAL A 299 1.74 22.50 12.79
C VAL A 299 1.07 21.14 12.76
N ILE A 300 -0.14 21.05 12.19
CA ILE A 300 -0.72 19.72 11.85
C ILE A 300 0.26 19.10 10.87
N ASP A 301 0.82 17.95 11.24
CA ASP A 301 1.72 17.18 10.39
C ASP A 301 0.93 16.65 9.18
N ASP A 302 0.98 17.42 8.08
CA ASP A 302 0.26 17.13 6.83
C ASP A 302 1.04 16.19 5.90
N LEU A 303 2.19 15.70 6.35
CA LEU A 303 3.01 14.77 5.57
C LEU A 303 2.71 13.32 5.92
N ASP A 304 2.51 12.49 4.89
CA ASP A 304 2.48 11.04 5.05
C ASP A 304 3.87 10.53 5.48
N VAL A 305 3.93 9.57 6.40
CA VAL A 305 5.20 8.97 6.81
C VAL A 305 5.66 7.99 5.74
N GLY A 306 6.88 8.23 5.21
CA GLY A 306 7.55 7.31 4.30
C GLY A 306 6.70 6.95 3.08
N GLY A 307 6.28 7.94 2.27
CA GLY A 307 5.70 7.73 0.94
C GLY A 307 4.51 6.77 0.83
N GLY A 308 3.88 6.34 1.92
CA GLY A 308 2.78 5.38 1.92
C GLY A 308 3.23 3.93 1.66
N CYS A 309 2.32 3.04 1.24
CA CYS A 309 2.63 1.62 0.98
C CYS A 309 3.54 1.37 -0.24
N GLY A 310 3.91 2.39 -1.00
CA GLY A 310 4.82 2.26 -2.15
C GLY A 310 6.20 1.79 -1.76
N ASP A 311 6.74 2.31 -0.65
CA ASP A 311 8.10 2.00 -0.20
C ASP A 311 8.28 0.58 0.30
N GLY A 312 7.21 -0.09 0.65
CA GLY A 312 7.27 -1.46 1.17
C GLY A 312 6.89 -2.53 0.15
N CYS A 313 6.44 -2.15 -1.05
CA CYS A 313 6.27 -3.08 -2.16
C CYS A 313 7.60 -3.43 -2.83
N GLU A 314 8.70 -2.78 -2.42
CA GLU A 314 10.04 -3.15 -2.79
C GLU A 314 10.44 -4.41 -2.02
N ILE A 315 10.28 -5.52 -2.68
CA ILE A 315 10.57 -6.84 -2.15
C ILE A 315 12.08 -6.94 -1.85
N GLY A 316 12.45 -6.78 -0.56
CA GLY A 316 13.75 -7.20 -0.02
C GLY A 316 14.97 -6.47 -0.59
N ALA A 317 15.11 -5.18 -0.28
CA ALA A 317 16.41 -4.52 -0.39
C ALA A 317 17.36 -4.91 0.76
N ASP A 318 16.84 -5.61 1.80
CA ASP A 318 17.59 -6.03 2.99
C ASP A 318 17.48 -7.55 3.19
N GLU A 319 18.31 -8.31 2.46
CA GLU A 319 18.87 -9.61 2.88
C GLU A 319 19.96 -10.04 1.91
#